data_c6494870b4940465447163f64ec00ac9
#
_entry.id   c6494870b4940465447163f64ec00ac9
#
_cell.length_a   1.000
_cell.length_b   1.000
_cell.length_c   1.000
_cell.angle_alpha   90.00
_cell.angle_beta   90.00
_cell.angle_gamma   90.00
#
_symmetry.space_group_name_H-M   'P 1'
#
loop_
_entity.id
_entity.type
_entity.pdbx_description
1 polymer ?
#
loop_
_entity_poly.entity_id
_entity_poly.type
_entity_poly.pdbx_seq_one_letter_code
_entity_poly.pdbx_strand_id
1 'polypeptide(L)'
;MNIYSKRCVIRPFNADDIEPFMAYRNDAEWMQYQGFKGLTKEAYAEALLGNASLTQGMQLAAIDTATGTLIGDLYLKQENETIRLGYTVSPRYAGQGYALETAMAVIDWCKQQGFLAVKAGVVANNLPSINLLNKLGFSCSCTEDDEQIFVLNIQPAH
;
A
#
# COMPACT_ATOMS: atom_id res chain seq x y z
N MET A 1 -5.51 5.14 13.54
CA MET A 1 -4.16 5.39 12.97
C MET A 1 -4.32 6.33 11.78
N ASN A 2 -3.62 7.45 11.81
CA ASN A 2 -3.58 8.39 10.67
C ASN A 2 -2.12 8.69 10.36
N ILE A 3 -1.73 8.50 9.10
CA ILE A 3 -0.38 8.79 8.61
C ILE A 3 -0.53 9.91 7.59
N TYR A 4 0.26 10.97 7.72
CA TYR A 4 0.13 12.15 6.87
C TYR A 4 1.30 12.26 5.91
N SER A 5 1.00 12.59 4.66
CA SER A 5 1.98 13.01 3.67
C SER A 5 1.66 14.46 3.25
N LYS A 6 2.43 15.00 2.32
CA LYS A 6 2.24 16.38 1.87
C LYS A 6 0.81 16.64 1.36
N ARG A 7 0.25 15.70 0.59
CA ARG A 7 -1.08 15.85 -0.04
C ARG A 7 -2.14 14.93 0.51
N CYS A 8 -1.76 13.92 1.30
CA CYS A 8 -2.66 12.84 1.66
C CYS A 8 -2.72 12.57 3.16
N VAL A 9 -3.83 12.01 3.59
CA VAL A 9 -3.92 11.26 4.84
C VAL A 9 -4.16 9.80 4.51
N ILE A 10 -3.43 8.92 5.20
CA ILE A 10 -3.55 7.47 5.08
C ILE A 10 -4.23 6.99 6.36
N ARG A 11 -5.42 6.45 6.24
CA ARG A 11 -6.29 6.12 7.38
C ARG A 11 -7.10 4.85 7.12
N PRO A 12 -7.70 4.25 8.16
CA PRO A 12 -8.63 3.15 7.96
C PRO A 12 -9.78 3.54 7.01
N PHE A 13 -10.32 2.55 6.29
CA PHE A 13 -11.45 2.76 5.41
C PHE A 13 -12.71 3.09 6.19
N ASN A 14 -13.60 3.91 5.59
CA ASN A 14 -14.96 4.10 6.06
C ASN A 14 -15.94 3.70 4.95
N ALA A 15 -17.23 3.75 5.25
CA ALA A 15 -18.26 3.27 4.31
C ALA A 15 -18.26 4.02 2.98
N ASP A 16 -17.93 5.31 2.99
CA ASP A 16 -17.93 6.14 1.79
C ASP A 16 -16.77 5.83 0.85
N ASP A 17 -15.75 5.12 1.34
CA ASP A 17 -14.57 4.78 0.54
C ASP A 17 -14.79 3.52 -0.32
N ILE A 18 -15.81 2.71 -0.03
CA ILE A 18 -15.97 1.39 -0.65
C ILE A 18 -16.24 1.50 -2.15
N GLU A 19 -17.16 2.36 -2.58
CA GLU A 19 -17.47 2.50 -4.01
C GLU A 19 -16.30 3.00 -4.84
N PRO A 20 -15.61 4.09 -4.45
CA PRO A 20 -14.41 4.50 -5.19
C PRO A 20 -13.31 3.45 -5.20
N PHE A 21 -13.14 2.72 -4.10
CA PHE A 21 -12.17 1.62 -4.02
C PHE A 21 -12.54 0.51 -5.01
N MET A 22 -13.80 0.08 -5.00
CA MET A 22 -14.30 -0.97 -5.89
C MET A 22 -14.15 -0.57 -7.37
N ALA A 23 -14.31 0.71 -7.69
CA ALA A 23 -14.22 1.20 -9.07
C ALA A 23 -12.90 0.86 -9.71
N TYR A 24 -11.76 1.04 -9.01
CA TYR A 24 -10.46 0.69 -9.60
C TYR A 24 -10.02 -0.73 -9.29
N ARG A 25 -10.44 -1.31 -8.14
CA ARG A 25 -10.11 -2.69 -7.79
C ARG A 25 -10.75 -3.71 -8.73
N ASN A 26 -11.90 -3.37 -9.32
CA ASN A 26 -12.59 -4.24 -10.26
C ASN A 26 -12.23 -3.95 -11.73
N ASP A 27 -11.30 -3.04 -11.98
CA ASP A 27 -10.72 -2.83 -13.30
C ASP A 27 -9.66 -3.91 -13.55
N ALA A 28 -10.02 -4.94 -14.29
CA ALA A 28 -9.18 -6.12 -14.48
C ALA A 28 -7.85 -5.81 -15.15
N GLU A 29 -7.82 -4.86 -16.09
CA GLU A 29 -6.59 -4.45 -16.78
C GLU A 29 -5.66 -3.71 -15.83
N TRP A 30 -6.19 -2.73 -15.08
CA TRP A 30 -5.41 -1.96 -14.10
C TRP A 30 -4.86 -2.83 -13.00
N MET A 31 -5.65 -3.82 -12.54
CA MET A 31 -5.31 -4.67 -11.41
C MET A 31 -4.65 -6.00 -11.81
N GLN A 32 -4.13 -6.10 -13.01
CA GLN A 32 -3.61 -7.38 -13.54
C GLN A 32 -2.52 -8.03 -12.68
N TYR A 33 -1.74 -7.22 -11.94
CA TYR A 33 -0.65 -7.72 -11.10
C TYR A 33 -1.02 -7.79 -9.60
N GLN A 34 -2.24 -7.44 -9.24
CA GLN A 34 -2.67 -7.32 -7.85
C GLN A 34 -3.72 -8.38 -7.52
N GLY A 35 -3.71 -8.83 -6.25
CA GLY A 35 -4.80 -9.62 -5.69
C GLY A 35 -5.89 -8.70 -5.13
N PHE A 36 -6.76 -9.23 -4.32
CA PHE A 36 -7.84 -8.51 -3.64
C PHE A 36 -8.61 -7.60 -4.61
N LYS A 37 -9.25 -8.24 -5.59
CA LYS A 37 -9.98 -7.57 -6.67
C LYS A 37 -11.15 -8.40 -7.14
N GLY A 38 -12.03 -7.80 -7.94
CA GLY A 38 -13.16 -8.51 -8.55
C GLY A 38 -14.23 -8.93 -7.56
N LEU A 39 -14.31 -8.28 -6.39
CA LEU A 39 -15.26 -8.63 -5.35
C LEU A 39 -16.51 -7.74 -5.39
N THR A 40 -17.54 -8.18 -4.67
CA THR A 40 -18.77 -7.39 -4.50
C THR A 40 -18.54 -6.27 -3.49
N LYS A 41 -19.45 -5.27 -3.51
CA LYS A 41 -19.42 -4.19 -2.53
C LYS A 41 -19.50 -4.71 -1.11
N GLU A 42 -20.37 -5.70 -0.87
CA GLU A 42 -20.57 -6.31 0.44
C GLU A 42 -19.29 -7.03 0.91
N ALA A 43 -18.62 -7.73 0.01
CA ALA A 43 -17.37 -8.43 0.35
C ALA A 43 -16.26 -7.45 0.68
N TYR A 44 -16.12 -6.35 -0.06
CA TYR A 44 -15.16 -5.31 0.27
C TYR A 44 -15.48 -4.64 1.61
N ALA A 45 -16.76 -4.33 1.85
CA ALA A 45 -17.18 -3.71 3.11
C ALA A 45 -16.84 -4.61 4.30
N GLU A 46 -17.10 -5.91 4.19
CA GLU A 46 -16.78 -6.86 5.24
C GLU A 46 -15.27 -6.91 5.50
N ALA A 47 -14.45 -6.90 4.45
CA ALA A 47 -13.00 -6.97 4.57
C ALA A 47 -12.37 -5.68 5.10
N LEU A 48 -12.93 -4.52 4.74
CA LEU A 48 -12.29 -3.22 4.98
C LEU A 48 -12.83 -2.47 6.20
N LEU A 49 -14.09 -2.70 6.59
CA LEU A 49 -14.72 -1.94 7.67
C LEU A 49 -14.68 -2.64 9.02
N GLY A 50 -14.11 -3.85 9.07
CA GLY A 50 -13.94 -4.59 10.33
C GLY A 50 -12.73 -4.12 11.13
N ASN A 51 -12.56 -4.71 12.31
CA ASN A 51 -11.39 -4.45 13.15
C ASN A 51 -10.18 -5.18 12.54
N ALA A 52 -9.28 -4.41 11.93
CA ALA A 52 -8.04 -4.94 11.38
C ALA A 52 -6.89 -4.64 12.32
N SER A 53 -5.89 -5.51 12.32
CA SER A 53 -4.65 -5.30 13.07
C SER A 53 -3.45 -5.46 12.14
N LEU A 54 -2.32 -4.89 12.53
CA LEU A 54 -1.09 -5.03 11.75
C LEU A 54 -0.66 -6.48 11.61
N THR A 55 -0.84 -7.29 12.67
CA THR A 55 -0.42 -8.69 12.65
C THR A 55 -1.25 -9.56 11.72
N GLN A 56 -2.49 -9.18 11.49
CA GLN A 56 -3.38 -9.91 10.57
C GLN A 56 -3.38 -9.33 9.15
N GLY A 57 -2.86 -8.13 9.00
CA GLY A 57 -2.90 -7.38 7.75
C GLY A 57 -3.97 -6.30 7.80
N MET A 58 -3.61 -5.11 7.34
CA MET A 58 -4.45 -3.92 7.43
C MET A 58 -4.42 -3.16 6.12
N GLN A 59 -5.61 -2.92 5.55
CA GLN A 59 -5.75 -2.10 4.35
C GLN A 59 -6.10 -0.67 4.77
N LEU A 60 -5.37 0.30 4.24
CA LEU A 60 -5.57 1.71 4.57
C LEU A 60 -5.93 2.50 3.32
N ALA A 61 -6.84 3.46 3.48
CA ALA A 61 -7.24 4.38 2.40
C ALA A 61 -6.27 5.55 2.34
N ALA A 62 -5.86 5.92 1.14
CA ALA A 62 -5.09 7.14 0.89
C ALA A 62 -6.01 8.21 0.33
N ILE A 63 -6.19 9.30 1.05
CA ILE A 63 -7.16 10.35 0.75
C ILE A 63 -6.42 11.65 0.49
N ASP A 64 -6.72 12.31 -0.65
CA ASP A 64 -6.22 13.65 -0.92
C ASP A 64 -6.91 14.62 0.06
N THR A 65 -6.12 15.32 0.87
CA THR A 65 -6.67 16.17 1.93
C THR A 65 -7.35 17.43 1.39
N ALA A 66 -6.96 17.90 0.20
CA ALA A 66 -7.57 19.09 -0.39
C ALA A 66 -8.98 18.82 -0.92
N THR A 67 -9.23 17.61 -1.43
CA THR A 67 -10.51 17.28 -2.10
C THR A 67 -11.33 16.24 -1.34
N GLY A 68 -10.74 15.51 -0.41
CA GLY A 68 -11.39 14.39 0.28
C GLY A 68 -11.55 13.15 -0.60
N THR A 69 -10.82 13.07 -1.71
CA THR A 69 -10.97 12.00 -2.70
C THR A 69 -10.04 10.84 -2.39
N LEU A 70 -10.55 9.62 -2.49
CA LEU A 70 -9.74 8.40 -2.41
C LEU A 70 -8.87 8.31 -3.65
N ILE A 71 -7.54 8.35 -3.48
CA ILE A 71 -6.59 8.27 -4.59
C ILE A 71 -5.92 6.90 -4.71
N GLY A 72 -6.01 6.09 -3.68
CA GLY A 72 -5.40 4.77 -3.66
C GLY A 72 -5.51 4.12 -2.29
N ASP A 73 -4.72 3.08 -2.09
CA ASP A 73 -4.71 2.35 -0.82
C ASP A 73 -3.32 1.76 -0.57
N LEU A 74 -3.06 1.44 0.70
CA LEU A 74 -1.84 0.78 1.12
C LEU A 74 -2.20 -0.39 2.02
N TYR A 75 -1.40 -1.45 1.95
CA TYR A 75 -1.55 -2.64 2.77
C TYR A 75 -0.32 -2.81 3.65
N LEU A 76 -0.55 -3.04 4.93
CA LEU A 76 0.52 -3.25 5.91
C LEU A 76 0.27 -4.53 6.67
N LYS A 77 1.29 -5.37 6.78
CA LYS A 77 1.23 -6.56 7.63
C LYS A 77 2.52 -6.69 8.41
N GLN A 78 2.41 -6.79 9.72
CA GLN A 78 3.56 -7.00 10.57
C GLN A 78 3.97 -8.47 10.56
N GLU A 79 5.24 -8.72 10.24
CA GLU A 79 5.89 -10.04 10.30
C GLU A 79 7.12 -9.89 11.18
N ASN A 80 6.97 -10.14 12.47
CA ASN A 80 8.03 -9.89 13.48
C ASN A 80 8.41 -8.40 13.50
N GLU A 81 9.66 -8.05 13.21
CA GLU A 81 10.14 -6.67 13.22
C GLU A 81 10.13 -6.02 11.84
N THR A 82 9.48 -6.66 10.87
CA THR A 82 9.37 -6.21 9.49
C THR A 82 7.92 -5.91 9.15
N ILE A 83 7.70 -4.87 8.35
CA ILE A 83 6.37 -4.57 7.79
C ILE A 83 6.36 -4.97 6.31
N ARG A 84 5.39 -5.79 5.94
CA ARG A 84 5.10 -6.07 4.53
C ARG A 84 4.21 -4.96 3.99
N LEU A 85 4.63 -4.33 2.90
CA LEU A 85 3.96 -3.18 2.30
C LEU A 85 3.42 -3.54 0.92
N GLY A 86 2.14 -3.22 0.69
CA GLY A 86 1.54 -3.18 -0.63
C GLY A 86 0.96 -1.80 -0.89
N TYR A 87 0.82 -1.42 -2.16
CA TYR A 87 0.25 -0.12 -2.51
C TYR A 87 -0.41 -0.19 -3.89
N THR A 88 -1.47 0.58 -4.05
CA THR A 88 -2.19 0.73 -5.32
C THR A 88 -2.69 2.16 -5.42
N VAL A 89 -2.53 2.78 -6.59
CA VAL A 89 -3.08 4.10 -6.88
C VAL A 89 -4.18 3.92 -7.92
N SER A 90 -5.28 4.66 -7.75
CA SER A 90 -6.36 4.68 -8.74
C SER A 90 -5.82 5.16 -10.09
N PRO A 91 -6.26 4.57 -11.22
CA PRO A 91 -5.76 4.97 -12.55
C PRO A 91 -5.94 6.45 -12.85
N ARG A 92 -6.97 7.09 -12.28
CA ARG A 92 -7.20 8.53 -12.47
C ARG A 92 -6.09 9.40 -11.90
N TYR A 93 -5.33 8.87 -10.94
CA TYR A 93 -4.30 9.60 -10.22
C TYR A 93 -2.90 9.06 -10.47
N ALA A 94 -2.77 8.10 -11.40
CA ALA A 94 -1.48 7.53 -11.75
C ALA A 94 -0.57 8.58 -12.40
N GLY A 95 0.74 8.42 -12.20
CA GLY A 95 1.74 9.31 -12.80
C GLY A 95 1.86 10.69 -12.14
N GLN A 96 1.25 10.89 -10.98
CA GLN A 96 1.26 12.18 -10.27
C GLN A 96 2.07 12.16 -8.98
N GLY A 97 2.83 11.08 -8.74
CA GLY A 97 3.70 10.96 -7.57
C GLY A 97 3.04 10.49 -6.30
N TYR A 98 1.75 10.13 -6.32
CA TYR A 98 1.04 9.70 -5.13
C TYR A 98 1.59 8.39 -4.53
N ALA A 99 1.94 7.43 -5.39
CA ALA A 99 2.48 6.16 -4.89
C ALA A 99 3.78 6.35 -4.13
N LEU A 100 4.69 7.15 -4.69
CA LEU A 100 5.97 7.48 -4.03
C LEU A 100 5.73 8.23 -2.72
N GLU A 101 4.89 9.24 -2.76
CA GLU A 101 4.62 10.09 -1.60
C GLU A 101 4.00 9.30 -0.44
N THR A 102 2.98 8.50 -0.71
CA THR A 102 2.28 7.74 0.33
C THR A 102 3.13 6.59 0.86
N ALA A 103 3.88 5.92 -0.01
CA ALA A 103 4.80 4.86 0.43
C ALA A 103 5.90 5.43 1.34
N MET A 104 6.47 6.58 0.99
CA MET A 104 7.47 7.25 1.84
C MET A 104 6.90 7.62 3.21
N ALA A 105 5.68 8.13 3.26
CA ALA A 105 5.04 8.49 4.53
C ALA A 105 4.85 7.26 5.42
N VAL A 106 4.43 6.14 4.83
CA VAL A 106 4.27 4.89 5.57
C VAL A 106 5.62 4.33 6.05
N ILE A 107 6.65 4.42 5.22
CA ILE A 107 8.01 4.00 5.60
C ILE A 107 8.52 4.82 6.78
N ASP A 108 8.33 6.14 6.75
CA ASP A 108 8.71 7.01 7.87
C ASP A 108 7.94 6.65 9.14
N TRP A 109 6.65 6.36 9.01
CA TRP A 109 5.85 5.90 10.15
C TRP A 109 6.41 4.58 10.71
N CYS A 110 6.75 3.62 9.86
CA CYS A 110 7.35 2.35 10.29
C CYS A 110 8.66 2.58 11.07
N LYS A 111 9.47 3.52 10.59
CA LYS A 111 10.71 3.90 11.25
C LYS A 111 10.44 4.46 12.66
N GLN A 112 9.46 5.34 12.78
CA GLN A 112 9.07 5.93 14.06
C GLN A 112 8.52 4.89 15.03
N GLN A 113 7.88 3.84 14.52
CA GLN A 113 7.35 2.76 15.36
C GLN A 113 8.42 1.75 15.78
N GLY A 114 9.64 1.87 15.27
CA GLY A 114 10.73 1.00 15.66
C GLY A 114 10.89 -0.27 14.85
N PHE A 115 10.20 -0.39 13.72
CA PHE A 115 10.39 -1.54 12.82
C PHE A 115 11.78 -1.47 12.18
N LEU A 116 12.36 -2.64 11.89
CA LEU A 116 13.73 -2.73 11.39
C LEU A 116 13.81 -2.75 9.87
N ALA A 117 12.76 -3.19 9.20
CA ALA A 117 12.74 -3.29 7.75
C ALA A 117 11.32 -3.22 7.20
N VAL A 118 11.23 -2.84 5.92
CA VAL A 118 10.00 -2.92 5.13
C VAL A 118 10.29 -3.83 3.95
N LYS A 119 9.36 -4.73 3.63
CA LYS A 119 9.48 -5.58 2.45
C LYS A 119 8.23 -5.47 1.56
N ALA A 120 8.42 -5.71 0.27
CA ALA A 120 7.34 -5.70 -0.71
C ALA A 120 7.56 -6.81 -1.73
N GLY A 121 6.48 -7.53 -2.06
CA GLY A 121 6.51 -8.56 -3.09
C GLY A 121 5.98 -8.01 -4.40
N VAL A 122 6.68 -8.27 -5.50
CA VAL A 122 6.34 -7.74 -6.83
C VAL A 122 6.53 -8.83 -7.87
N VAL A 123 5.54 -9.00 -8.73
CA VAL A 123 5.67 -9.86 -9.91
C VAL A 123 6.71 -9.26 -10.86
N ALA A 124 7.59 -10.11 -11.43
CA ALA A 124 8.72 -9.66 -12.24
C ALA A 124 8.33 -8.77 -13.42
N ASN A 125 7.12 -8.91 -13.96
CA ASN A 125 6.64 -8.12 -15.09
C ASN A 125 6.09 -6.75 -14.70
N ASN A 126 5.92 -6.48 -13.41
CA ASN A 126 5.38 -5.20 -12.92
C ASN A 126 6.50 -4.17 -12.81
N LEU A 127 6.94 -3.65 -13.96
CA LEU A 127 8.06 -2.71 -14.03
C LEU A 127 7.80 -1.39 -13.31
N PRO A 128 6.62 -0.77 -13.41
CA PRO A 128 6.37 0.47 -12.65
C PRO A 128 6.56 0.31 -11.15
N SER A 129 6.12 -0.81 -10.57
CA SER A 129 6.29 -1.08 -9.15
C SER A 129 7.75 -1.32 -8.79
N ILE A 130 8.48 -2.07 -9.62
CA ILE A 130 9.92 -2.31 -9.43
C ILE A 130 10.68 -0.97 -9.46
N ASN A 131 10.38 -0.11 -10.42
CA ASN A 131 11.01 1.21 -10.52
C ASN A 131 10.74 2.07 -9.29
N LEU A 132 9.50 2.02 -8.78
CA LEU A 132 9.14 2.75 -7.56
C LEU A 132 9.93 2.25 -6.35
N LEU A 133 10.01 0.94 -6.18
CA LEU A 133 10.77 0.34 -5.07
C LEU A 133 12.25 0.71 -5.15
N ASN A 134 12.82 0.72 -6.35
CA ASN A 134 14.21 1.16 -6.54
C ASN A 134 14.40 2.63 -6.15
N LYS A 135 13.46 3.49 -6.51
CA LYS A 135 13.50 4.92 -6.11
C LYS A 135 13.41 5.10 -4.61
N LEU A 136 12.67 4.23 -3.94
CA LEU A 136 12.54 4.26 -2.48
C LEU A 136 13.77 3.69 -1.76
N GLY A 137 14.69 3.10 -2.49
CA GLY A 137 15.92 2.53 -1.91
C GLY A 137 15.84 1.05 -1.58
N PHE A 138 14.78 0.37 -1.98
CA PHE A 138 14.66 -1.08 -1.77
C PHE A 138 15.64 -1.84 -2.66
N SER A 139 16.08 -3.01 -2.19
CA SER A 139 16.90 -3.94 -2.96
C SER A 139 16.21 -5.29 -3.06
N CYS A 140 16.32 -5.95 -4.20
CA CYS A 140 15.77 -7.30 -4.38
C CYS A 140 16.59 -8.28 -3.53
N SER A 141 15.92 -8.99 -2.65
CA SER A 141 16.53 -9.93 -1.70
C SER A 141 16.45 -11.37 -2.16
N CYS A 142 15.27 -11.79 -2.62
CA CYS A 142 15.01 -13.18 -3.01
C CYS A 142 13.77 -13.27 -3.88
N THR A 143 13.45 -14.48 -4.33
CA THR A 143 12.21 -14.77 -5.03
C THR A 143 11.42 -15.77 -4.18
N GLU A 144 10.15 -15.47 -3.93
CA GLU A 144 9.21 -16.35 -3.23
C GLU A 144 8.00 -16.55 -4.13
N ASP A 145 7.66 -17.81 -4.43
CA ASP A 145 6.61 -18.14 -5.39
C ASP A 145 6.92 -17.42 -6.72
N ASP A 146 6.02 -16.63 -7.26
CA ASP A 146 6.24 -15.90 -8.51
C ASP A 146 6.59 -14.44 -8.28
N GLU A 147 6.94 -14.07 -7.06
CA GLU A 147 7.24 -12.69 -6.69
C GLU A 147 8.70 -12.48 -6.35
N GLN A 148 9.24 -11.34 -6.78
CA GLN A 148 10.51 -10.83 -6.30
C GLN A 148 10.26 -10.08 -5.00
N ILE A 149 11.03 -10.38 -3.96
CA ILE A 149 10.90 -9.74 -2.66
C ILE A 149 11.94 -8.65 -2.52
N PHE A 150 11.48 -7.42 -2.37
CA PHE A 150 12.30 -6.24 -2.17
C PHE A 150 12.31 -5.87 -0.69
N VAL A 151 13.46 -5.48 -0.18
CA VAL A 151 13.64 -5.13 1.24
C VAL A 151 14.31 -3.78 1.36
N LEU A 152 13.82 -2.97 2.30
CA LEU A 152 14.44 -1.72 2.71
C LEU A 152 14.75 -1.81 4.21
N ASN A 153 16.03 -1.68 4.54
CA ASN A 153 16.45 -1.59 5.94
C ASN A 153 16.18 -0.18 6.45
N ILE A 154 15.38 -0.06 7.50
CA ILE A 154 15.01 1.24 8.09
C ILE A 154 15.51 1.36 9.53
N GLN A 155 16.36 0.43 9.97
CA GLN A 155 16.95 0.49 11.30
C GLN A 155 17.72 1.80 11.45
N PRO A 156 17.52 2.53 12.58
CA PRO A 156 18.26 3.77 12.79
C PRO A 156 19.76 3.54 12.80
N ALA A 157 20.51 4.45 12.17
CA ALA A 157 21.96 4.45 12.26
C ALA A 157 22.37 4.88 13.66
N HIS A 158 23.36 4.20 14.22
CA HIS A 158 23.92 4.52 15.53
C HIS A 158 25.21 5.29 15.39
#